data_6cabe153133e001fd6184bfc86f589e3
#
_entry.id   6cabe153133e001fd6184bfc86f589e3
#
_cell.length_a   1.000
_cell.length_b   1.000
_cell.length_c   1.000
_cell.angle_alpha   90.00
_cell.angle_beta   90.00
_cell.angle_gamma   90.00
#
_symmetry.space_group_name_H-M   'P 1'
#
loop_
_entity.id
_entity.type
_entity.pdbx_description
1 polymer ?
#
loop_
_entity_poly.entity_id
_entity_poly.type
_entity_poly.pdbx_seq_one_letter_code
_entity_poly.pdbx_strand_id
1 'polypeptide(L)'
;SFTAVQKVPEKLDELSVSGGLAGAPLNVTKCKTVDLIVPAESEIVIEGFVSTELLEPEAPFGESHGHVNLQEYNAYLDITTITRRKKSIMTSWISQVTPSESGTIKRPAYEARQIEHLRDHLGIKGIKHVSTHEPLTSLHKLIIVVVERGIPRTEIWRAMYGVASLRQAEGKWIICVNEDIDPDDTDAVFWAMSYRCKPHNDVEVLKHKHEGHGPRSLLDPEDLSLIHI
;
A
#
# COMPACT_ATOMS: atom_id res chain seq x y z
N SER A 1 -2.19 10.02 -8.73
CA SER A 1 -1.39 8.86 -8.25
C SER A 1 -1.96 8.26 -6.96
N PHE A 2 -2.33 9.08 -5.99
CA PHE A 2 -2.91 8.61 -4.72
C PHE A 2 -4.16 7.76 -4.94
N THR A 3 -5.10 8.22 -5.73
CA THR A 3 -6.36 7.51 -6.02
C THR A 3 -6.19 6.31 -6.96
N ALA A 4 -5.18 6.32 -7.83
CA ALA A 4 -4.92 5.22 -8.76
C ALA A 4 -4.38 3.94 -8.08
N VAL A 5 -3.86 4.02 -6.85
CA VAL A 5 -3.29 2.87 -6.14
C VAL A 5 -4.18 2.32 -5.03
N GLN A 6 -5.27 3.02 -4.70
CA GLN A 6 -6.25 2.56 -3.73
C GLN A 6 -7.54 2.17 -4.45
N LYS A 7 -8.03 0.99 -4.14
CA LYS A 7 -9.37 0.59 -4.59
C LYS A 7 -10.39 1.43 -3.82
N VAL A 8 -11.01 2.37 -4.49
CA VAL A 8 -12.14 3.13 -3.94
C VAL A 8 -13.41 2.28 -3.98
N PRO A 9 -14.41 2.55 -3.13
CA PRO A 9 -15.70 1.87 -3.20
C PRO A 9 -16.33 1.97 -4.59
N GLU A 10 -16.98 0.91 -5.05
CA GLU A 10 -17.50 0.74 -6.43
C GLU A 10 -18.41 1.89 -6.92
N LYS A 11 -19.00 2.64 -5.99
CA LYS A 11 -19.88 3.78 -6.30
C LYS A 11 -19.18 5.13 -6.30
N LEU A 12 -17.89 5.16 -6.03
CA LEU A 12 -17.10 6.40 -6.01
C LEU A 12 -16.20 6.44 -7.24
N ASP A 13 -16.21 7.57 -7.91
CA ASP A 13 -15.30 7.86 -9.02
C ASP A 13 -13.96 8.42 -8.47
N GLU A 14 -12.86 7.89 -8.94
CA GLU A 14 -11.50 8.29 -8.54
C GLU A 14 -11.22 9.78 -8.80
N LEU A 15 -11.79 10.36 -9.85
CA LEU A 15 -11.66 11.79 -10.15
C LEU A 15 -12.39 12.64 -9.09
N SER A 16 -13.53 12.15 -8.60
CA SER A 16 -14.29 12.80 -7.52
C SER A 16 -13.50 12.74 -6.20
N VAL A 17 -12.88 11.60 -5.88
CA VAL A 17 -12.00 11.46 -4.70
C VAL A 17 -10.79 12.39 -4.82
N SER A 18 -10.19 12.47 -6.00
CA SER A 18 -9.07 13.39 -6.27
C SER A 18 -9.47 14.86 -6.06
N GLY A 19 -10.67 15.24 -6.51
CA GLY A 19 -11.22 16.56 -6.27
C GLY A 19 -11.44 16.86 -4.79
N GLY A 20 -11.98 15.89 -4.05
CA GLY A 20 -12.14 15.97 -2.60
C GLY A 20 -10.81 16.18 -1.86
N LEU A 21 -9.75 15.46 -2.25
CA LEU A 21 -8.41 15.63 -1.70
C LEU A 21 -7.79 16.98 -2.06
N ALA A 22 -8.06 17.49 -3.26
CA ALA A 22 -7.60 18.80 -3.71
C ALA A 22 -8.38 19.96 -3.11
N GLY A 23 -9.52 19.70 -2.46
CA GLY A 23 -10.41 20.72 -1.91
C GLY A 23 -11.23 21.47 -2.96
N ALA A 24 -11.23 21.01 -4.22
CA ALA A 24 -11.98 21.62 -5.32
C ALA A 24 -12.28 20.57 -6.42
N PRO A 25 -13.41 20.70 -7.15
CA PRO A 25 -13.69 19.84 -8.28
C PRO A 25 -12.56 19.88 -9.33
N LEU A 26 -12.21 18.72 -9.87
CA LEU A 26 -11.28 18.66 -11.01
C LEU A 26 -11.97 19.09 -12.30
N ASN A 27 -11.29 19.92 -13.07
CA ASN A 27 -11.70 20.14 -14.45
C ASN A 27 -11.42 18.90 -15.28
N VAL A 28 -12.38 18.45 -16.06
CA VAL A 28 -12.23 17.27 -16.90
C VAL A 28 -12.53 17.60 -18.36
N THR A 29 -11.96 16.83 -19.26
CA THR A 29 -12.21 16.93 -20.70
C THR A 29 -12.35 15.54 -21.31
N LYS A 30 -13.01 15.44 -22.45
CA LYS A 30 -13.11 14.17 -23.18
C LYS A 30 -11.79 13.82 -23.85
N CYS A 31 -11.48 12.54 -23.84
CA CYS A 31 -10.43 11.96 -24.67
C CYS A 31 -10.68 12.22 -26.17
N LYS A 32 -9.66 12.03 -27.00
CA LYS A 32 -9.73 12.29 -28.45
C LYS A 32 -10.17 11.04 -29.23
N THR A 33 -9.78 9.88 -28.80
CA THR A 33 -9.94 8.62 -29.53
C THR A 33 -10.74 7.56 -28.81
N VAL A 34 -10.94 7.72 -27.51
CA VAL A 34 -11.74 6.81 -26.67
C VAL A 34 -12.85 7.59 -25.95
N ASP A 35 -13.97 6.95 -25.63
CA ASP A 35 -15.09 7.60 -24.93
C ASP A 35 -14.87 7.59 -23.40
N LEU A 36 -13.82 8.27 -22.98
CA LEU A 36 -13.45 8.47 -21.58
C LEU A 36 -13.21 9.94 -21.29
N ILE A 37 -13.16 10.28 -20.00
CA ILE A 37 -12.80 11.61 -19.52
C ILE A 37 -11.46 11.57 -18.77
N VAL A 38 -10.72 12.65 -18.85
CA VAL A 38 -9.42 12.82 -18.18
C VAL A 38 -9.34 14.21 -17.55
N PRO A 39 -8.47 14.42 -16.54
CA PRO A 39 -8.23 15.75 -16.00
C PRO A 39 -7.73 16.70 -17.10
N ALA A 40 -8.38 17.85 -17.24
CA ALA A 40 -8.08 18.81 -18.30
C ALA A 40 -6.69 19.44 -18.18
N GLU A 41 -6.13 19.48 -16.97
CA GLU A 41 -4.81 20.01 -16.67
C GLU A 41 -3.69 18.95 -16.78
N SER A 42 -3.98 17.75 -17.28
CA SER A 42 -2.96 16.72 -17.48
C SER A 42 -1.82 17.21 -18.38
N GLU A 43 -0.60 16.91 -18.00
CA GLU A 43 0.59 17.26 -18.77
C GLU A 43 0.69 16.43 -20.05
N ILE A 44 0.40 15.13 -19.92
CA ILE A 44 0.42 14.14 -21.00
C ILE A 44 -0.80 13.23 -20.81
N VAL A 45 -1.50 12.90 -21.89
CA VAL A 45 -2.56 11.90 -21.94
C VAL A 45 -2.21 10.90 -23.03
N ILE A 46 -2.19 9.63 -22.65
CA ILE A 46 -1.98 8.49 -23.55
C ILE A 46 -3.32 7.75 -23.63
N GLU A 47 -3.86 7.61 -24.83
CA GLU A 47 -5.14 6.94 -25.08
C GLU A 47 -4.92 5.67 -25.90
N GLY A 48 -5.72 4.66 -25.65
CA GLY A 48 -5.60 3.39 -26.35
C GLY A 48 -6.54 2.33 -25.81
N PHE A 49 -6.32 1.11 -26.25
CA PHE A 49 -7.09 -0.06 -25.86
C PHE A 49 -6.18 -1.11 -25.21
N VAL A 50 -6.66 -1.72 -24.14
CA VAL A 50 -6.00 -2.84 -23.49
C VAL A 50 -6.65 -4.14 -23.97
N SER A 51 -5.85 -5.10 -24.46
CA SER A 51 -6.34 -6.42 -24.77
C SER A 51 -6.77 -7.14 -23.50
N THR A 52 -7.94 -7.78 -23.53
CA THR A 52 -8.41 -8.66 -22.44
C THR A 52 -8.01 -10.12 -22.65
N GLU A 53 -7.44 -10.46 -23.80
CA GLU A 53 -7.12 -11.83 -24.19
C GLU A 53 -5.62 -12.07 -24.36
N LEU A 54 -4.89 -11.03 -24.75
CA LEU A 54 -3.46 -11.13 -25.04
C LEU A 54 -2.64 -10.42 -23.97
N LEU A 55 -1.53 -11.06 -23.61
CA LEU A 55 -0.53 -10.54 -22.68
C LEU A 55 0.83 -10.50 -23.37
N GLU A 56 1.67 -9.56 -23.02
CA GLU A 56 3.06 -9.47 -23.46
C GLU A 56 4.04 -9.66 -22.30
N PRO A 57 5.26 -10.17 -22.58
CA PRO A 57 6.27 -10.32 -21.55
C PRO A 57 6.78 -8.96 -21.10
N GLU A 58 6.66 -8.70 -19.81
CA GLU A 58 7.26 -7.54 -19.16
C GLU A 58 8.69 -7.88 -18.72
N ALA A 59 9.63 -7.02 -19.06
CA ALA A 59 11.02 -7.23 -18.67
C ALA A 59 11.20 -7.16 -17.13
N PRO A 60 12.15 -7.91 -16.55
CA PRO A 60 12.48 -7.79 -15.14
C PRO A 60 12.88 -6.35 -14.79
N PHE A 61 12.39 -5.83 -13.67
CA PHE A 61 12.71 -4.50 -13.18
C PHE A 61 12.82 -4.46 -11.65
N GLY A 62 13.48 -3.43 -11.12
CA GLY A 62 13.65 -3.25 -9.69
C GLY A 62 12.36 -2.85 -9.00
N GLU A 63 12.11 -3.42 -7.83
CA GLU A 63 10.94 -3.16 -6.99
C GLU A 63 11.29 -2.36 -5.74
N SER A 64 10.29 -1.75 -5.11
CA SER A 64 10.47 -0.92 -3.92
C SER A 64 11.05 -1.66 -2.71
N HIS A 65 10.96 -2.99 -2.68
CA HIS A 65 11.57 -3.83 -1.65
C HIS A 65 13.07 -4.10 -1.88
N GLY A 66 13.69 -3.52 -2.91
CA GLY A 66 15.13 -3.63 -3.18
C GLY A 66 15.56 -4.86 -3.99
N HIS A 67 14.62 -5.64 -4.49
CA HIS A 67 14.88 -6.82 -5.32
C HIS A 67 14.37 -6.63 -6.74
N VAL A 68 14.90 -7.38 -7.67
CA VAL A 68 14.44 -7.42 -9.06
C VAL A 68 13.25 -8.36 -9.15
N ASN A 69 12.17 -7.91 -9.79
CA ASN A 69 11.03 -8.76 -10.08
C ASN A 69 11.36 -9.72 -11.24
N LEU A 70 10.72 -10.90 -11.23
CA LEU A 70 10.85 -11.83 -12.33
C LEU A 70 10.08 -11.30 -13.55
N GLN A 71 10.45 -11.80 -14.73
CA GLN A 71 9.68 -11.56 -15.94
C GLN A 71 8.27 -12.16 -15.78
N GLU A 72 7.26 -11.35 -16.01
CA GLU A 72 5.85 -11.76 -15.99
C GLU A 72 5.19 -11.39 -17.32
N TYR A 73 4.01 -11.96 -17.58
CA TYR A 73 3.18 -11.58 -18.73
C TYR A 73 2.09 -10.63 -18.23
N ASN A 74 2.06 -9.42 -18.77
CA ASN A 74 1.13 -8.39 -18.37
C ASN A 74 0.35 -7.81 -19.55
N ALA A 75 -0.77 -7.16 -19.24
CA ALA A 75 -1.55 -6.44 -20.23
C ALA A 75 -0.76 -5.28 -20.80
N TYR A 76 -0.89 -5.05 -22.08
CA TYR A 76 -0.30 -3.91 -22.79
C TYR A 76 -1.37 -2.98 -23.36
N LEU A 77 -0.98 -1.76 -23.66
CA LEU A 77 -1.85 -0.73 -24.21
C LEU A 77 -1.50 -0.45 -25.67
N ASP A 78 -2.43 -0.77 -26.60
CA ASP A 78 -2.36 -0.34 -27.98
C ASP A 78 -2.68 1.16 -28.06
N ILE A 79 -1.66 1.96 -28.25
CA ILE A 79 -1.77 3.43 -28.21
C ILE A 79 -2.39 3.95 -29.48
N THR A 80 -3.52 4.66 -29.37
CA THR A 80 -4.20 5.31 -30.49
C THR A 80 -3.77 6.76 -30.65
N THR A 81 -3.50 7.47 -29.55
CA THR A 81 -3.00 8.83 -29.59
C THR A 81 -2.29 9.23 -28.30
N ILE A 82 -1.40 10.21 -28.43
CA ILE A 82 -0.75 10.88 -27.31
C ILE A 82 -0.99 12.38 -27.44
N THR A 83 -1.65 12.96 -26.46
CA THR A 83 -1.83 14.41 -26.37
C THR A 83 -1.00 14.98 -25.22
N ARG A 84 -0.49 16.19 -25.38
CA ARG A 84 0.36 16.83 -24.35
C ARG A 84 0.24 18.33 -24.39
N ARG A 85 0.59 18.98 -23.29
CA ARG A 85 0.80 20.42 -23.26
C ARG A 85 1.94 20.83 -24.17
N LYS A 86 1.93 22.07 -24.68
CA LYS A 86 3.02 22.60 -25.51
C LYS A 86 4.37 22.56 -24.79
N LYS A 87 4.36 22.78 -23.47
CA LYS A 87 5.52 22.66 -22.57
C LYS A 87 5.14 21.70 -21.46
N SER A 88 5.12 20.41 -21.77
CA SER A 88 4.77 19.37 -20.81
C SER A 88 5.91 19.08 -19.87
N ILE A 89 5.60 18.85 -18.59
CA ILE A 89 6.52 18.39 -17.56
C ILE A 89 6.16 16.93 -17.24
N MET A 90 7.12 16.04 -17.38
CA MET A 90 6.96 14.65 -16.98
C MET A 90 7.51 14.46 -15.57
N THR A 91 6.66 14.05 -14.65
CA THR A 91 7.09 13.66 -13.31
C THR A 91 7.55 12.21 -13.34
N SER A 92 8.74 11.95 -12.82
CA SER A 92 9.29 10.61 -12.65
C SER A 92 9.56 10.35 -11.16
N TRP A 93 9.38 9.10 -10.74
CA TRP A 93 9.60 8.69 -9.35
C TRP A 93 10.56 7.51 -9.28
N ILE A 94 11.39 7.53 -8.24
CA ILE A 94 12.27 6.41 -7.93
C ILE A 94 11.51 5.48 -6.97
N SER A 95 11.30 4.23 -7.38
CA SER A 95 10.52 3.24 -6.61
C SER A 95 11.29 1.97 -6.28
N GLN A 96 12.58 1.92 -6.58
CA GLN A 96 13.35 0.67 -6.60
C GLN A 96 14.03 0.31 -5.27
N VAL A 97 14.07 1.23 -4.32
CA VAL A 97 14.70 1.02 -3.00
C VAL A 97 13.92 1.81 -1.95
N THR A 98 13.72 1.22 -0.78
CA THR A 98 13.10 1.93 0.35
C THR A 98 14.13 2.80 1.10
N PRO A 99 13.74 3.99 1.58
CA PRO A 99 12.43 4.63 1.39
C PRO A 99 12.23 5.08 -0.05
N SER A 100 11.04 4.79 -0.62
CA SER A 100 10.73 5.14 -1.99
C SER A 100 9.75 6.30 -2.07
N GLU A 101 9.85 7.10 -3.14
CA GLU A 101 8.90 8.21 -3.37
C GLU A 101 7.47 7.68 -3.54
N SER A 102 7.31 6.57 -4.24
CA SER A 102 5.99 5.94 -4.40
C SER A 102 5.44 5.41 -3.06
N GLY A 103 6.30 4.89 -2.21
CA GLY A 103 5.97 4.46 -0.86
C GLY A 103 5.45 5.62 -0.02
N THR A 104 6.19 6.71 0.03
CA THR A 104 5.84 7.92 0.77
C THR A 104 4.49 8.50 0.33
N ILE A 105 4.21 8.53 -0.99
CA ILE A 105 2.94 9.03 -1.51
C ILE A 105 1.77 8.11 -1.15
N LYS A 106 1.99 6.80 -1.13
CA LYS A 106 0.94 5.81 -0.85
C LYS A 106 0.63 5.66 0.63
N ARG A 107 1.61 5.86 1.50
CA ARG A 107 1.52 5.63 2.95
C ARG A 107 0.28 6.23 3.60
N PRO A 108 -0.07 7.52 3.44
CA PRO A 108 -1.23 8.10 4.08
C PRO A 108 -2.55 7.40 3.71
N ALA A 109 -2.68 6.93 2.47
CA ALA A 109 -3.88 6.22 2.02
C ALA A 109 -4.02 4.84 2.67
N TYR A 110 -2.92 4.13 2.82
CA TYR A 110 -2.92 2.82 3.48
C TYR A 110 -3.22 2.93 4.97
N GLU A 111 -2.60 3.90 5.64
CA GLU A 111 -2.83 4.16 7.05
C GLU A 111 -4.28 4.58 7.33
N ALA A 112 -4.82 5.51 6.53
CA ALA A 112 -6.21 5.94 6.64
C ALA A 112 -7.19 4.76 6.47
N ARG A 113 -6.95 3.88 5.49
CA ARG A 113 -7.78 2.71 5.25
C ARG A 113 -7.72 1.69 6.39
N GLN A 114 -6.55 1.46 6.97
CA GLN A 114 -6.42 0.60 8.13
C GLN A 114 -7.16 1.18 9.34
N ILE A 115 -7.04 2.48 9.57
CA ILE A 115 -7.75 3.17 10.65
C ILE A 115 -9.26 3.08 10.46
N GLU A 116 -9.78 3.37 9.26
CA GLU A 116 -11.20 3.23 8.92
C GLU A 116 -11.69 1.80 9.17
N HIS A 117 -10.94 0.80 8.70
CA HIS A 117 -11.29 -0.59 8.93
C HIS A 117 -11.39 -0.93 10.41
N LEU A 118 -10.40 -0.57 11.20
CA LEU A 118 -10.37 -0.89 12.63
C LEU A 118 -11.43 -0.13 13.43
N ARG A 119 -11.57 1.18 13.18
CA ARG A 119 -12.49 2.04 13.95
C ARG A 119 -13.94 1.92 13.49
N ASP A 120 -14.16 2.03 12.18
CA ASP A 120 -15.51 2.24 11.64
C ASP A 120 -16.16 0.90 11.24
N HIS A 121 -15.41 -0.02 10.63
CA HIS A 121 -15.98 -1.31 10.26
C HIS A 121 -15.96 -2.32 11.40
N LEU A 122 -14.88 -2.41 12.17
CA LEU A 122 -14.78 -3.34 13.30
C LEU A 122 -15.23 -2.74 14.64
N GLY A 123 -15.41 -1.42 14.70
CA GLY A 123 -15.89 -0.72 15.90
C GLY A 123 -14.91 -0.76 17.08
N ILE A 124 -13.61 -0.92 16.83
CA ILE A 124 -12.61 -1.02 17.89
C ILE A 124 -12.28 0.39 18.40
N LYS A 125 -12.66 0.63 19.64
CA LYS A 125 -12.36 1.90 20.32
C LYS A 125 -10.91 1.91 20.81
N GLY A 126 -10.32 3.11 20.90
CA GLY A 126 -8.96 3.28 21.41
C GLY A 126 -7.84 3.08 20.41
N ILE A 127 -8.14 2.89 19.12
CA ILE A 127 -7.13 2.98 18.06
C ILE A 127 -6.73 4.45 17.88
N LYS A 128 -5.48 4.80 18.13
CA LYS A 128 -4.95 6.17 17.98
C LYS A 128 -4.40 6.41 16.59
N HIS A 129 -3.57 5.50 16.11
CA HIS A 129 -2.90 5.61 14.83
C HIS A 129 -2.57 4.23 14.27
N VAL A 130 -2.33 4.16 12.98
CA VAL A 130 -1.73 3.00 12.32
C VAL A 130 -0.59 3.53 11.46
N SER A 131 0.62 3.01 11.65
CA SER A 131 1.79 3.33 10.84
C SER A 131 2.13 2.15 9.94
N THR A 132 2.32 2.43 8.67
CA THR A 132 2.92 1.49 7.72
C THR A 132 4.38 1.88 7.59
N HIS A 133 5.25 1.20 8.34
CA HIS A 133 6.66 1.53 8.43
C HIS A 133 7.34 1.43 7.07
N GLU A 134 7.85 2.56 6.55
CA GLU A 134 8.40 2.62 5.21
C GLU A 134 9.92 2.46 5.12
N PRO A 135 10.78 3.04 5.97
CA PRO A 135 12.21 3.05 5.67
C PRO A 135 12.85 1.68 5.44
N LEU A 136 12.31 0.63 6.07
CA LEU A 136 12.90 -0.71 6.05
C LEU A 136 12.07 -1.77 5.34
N THR A 137 10.82 -1.46 5.01
CA THR A 137 9.91 -2.46 4.43
C THR A 137 9.11 -1.90 3.27
N SER A 138 8.67 -2.75 2.37
CA SER A 138 7.61 -2.41 1.43
C SER A 138 6.30 -2.23 2.19
N LEU A 139 5.60 -1.17 1.89
CA LEU A 139 4.43 -0.58 2.52
C LEU A 139 3.45 -1.45 3.30
N HIS A 140 3.36 -2.70 3.09
CA HIS A 140 2.33 -3.52 3.73
C HIS A 140 2.90 -4.62 4.60
N LYS A 141 4.22 -4.69 4.72
CA LYS A 141 4.84 -5.84 5.37
C LYS A 141 4.94 -5.65 6.88
N LEU A 142 5.30 -4.45 7.32
CA LEU A 142 5.32 -4.08 8.73
C LEU A 142 4.25 -3.03 9.00
N ILE A 143 3.30 -3.35 9.87
CA ILE A 143 2.22 -2.46 10.27
C ILE A 143 2.28 -2.31 11.79
N ILE A 144 2.30 -1.08 12.27
CA ILE A 144 2.31 -0.77 13.69
C ILE A 144 0.98 -0.11 14.05
N VAL A 145 0.25 -0.72 14.97
CA VAL A 145 -1.02 -0.22 15.49
C VAL A 145 -0.77 0.46 16.83
N VAL A 146 -1.08 1.74 16.92
CA VAL A 146 -0.97 2.51 18.15
C VAL A 146 -2.32 2.56 18.85
N VAL A 147 -2.35 2.12 20.09
CA VAL A 147 -3.57 2.05 20.89
C VAL A 147 -3.49 2.88 22.15
N GLU A 148 -4.65 3.29 22.64
CA GLU A 148 -4.81 3.99 23.90
C GLU A 148 -4.35 3.12 25.09
N ARG A 149 -3.75 3.72 26.06
CA ARG A 149 -3.39 3.03 27.30
C ARG A 149 -4.65 2.56 28.03
N GLY A 150 -4.63 1.29 28.47
CA GLY A 150 -5.76 0.69 29.18
C GLY A 150 -6.84 0.07 28.30
N ILE A 151 -6.68 0.07 26.97
CA ILE A 151 -7.55 -0.70 26.08
C ILE A 151 -7.56 -2.19 26.51
N PRO A 152 -8.72 -2.88 26.51
CA PRO A 152 -8.78 -4.29 26.83
C PRO A 152 -7.89 -5.14 25.90
N ARG A 153 -7.20 -6.13 26.46
CA ARG A 153 -6.34 -7.05 25.71
C ARG A 153 -7.05 -7.72 24.53
N THR A 154 -8.31 -8.05 24.68
CA THR A 154 -9.14 -8.60 23.62
C THR A 154 -9.28 -7.67 22.43
N GLU A 155 -9.37 -6.37 22.66
CA GLU A 155 -9.45 -5.38 21.58
C GLU A 155 -8.09 -5.18 20.89
N ILE A 156 -6.98 -5.33 21.60
CA ILE A 156 -5.63 -5.34 21.00
C ILE A 156 -5.52 -6.50 19.99
N TRP A 157 -5.91 -7.72 20.40
CA TRP A 157 -5.91 -8.88 19.51
C TRP A 157 -6.86 -8.73 18.33
N ARG A 158 -8.07 -8.20 18.57
CA ARG A 158 -9.01 -7.88 17.49
C ARG A 158 -8.41 -6.90 16.48
N ALA A 159 -7.69 -5.89 16.95
CA ALA A 159 -7.03 -4.93 16.06
C ALA A 159 -5.96 -5.61 15.21
N MET A 160 -5.10 -6.44 15.79
CA MET A 160 -4.07 -7.18 15.06
C MET A 160 -4.67 -8.16 14.04
N TYR A 161 -5.71 -8.90 14.40
CA TYR A 161 -6.44 -9.77 13.47
C TYR A 161 -7.18 -8.97 12.39
N GLY A 162 -7.72 -7.80 12.73
CA GLY A 162 -8.36 -6.89 11.78
C GLY A 162 -7.38 -6.45 10.70
N VAL A 163 -6.20 -6.00 11.09
CA VAL A 163 -5.11 -5.68 10.14
C VAL A 163 -4.75 -6.90 9.31
N ALA A 164 -4.56 -8.06 9.94
CA ALA A 164 -4.16 -9.28 9.26
C ALA A 164 -5.18 -9.76 8.22
N SER A 165 -6.46 -9.49 8.43
CA SER A 165 -7.55 -9.96 7.57
C SER A 165 -7.95 -8.99 6.46
N LEU A 166 -7.53 -7.73 6.51
CA LEU A 166 -7.96 -6.70 5.57
C LEU A 166 -7.54 -7.01 4.13
N ARG A 167 -6.32 -7.50 3.96
CA ARG A 167 -5.81 -8.01 2.67
C ARG A 167 -4.93 -9.24 2.87
N GLN A 168 -4.89 -10.09 1.86
CA GLN A 168 -4.14 -11.35 1.90
C GLN A 168 -2.64 -11.15 2.15
N ALA A 169 -2.03 -10.16 1.51
CA ALA A 169 -0.58 -9.93 1.52
C ALA A 169 -0.10 -8.82 2.47
N GLU A 170 -1.01 -8.16 3.21
CA GLU A 170 -0.67 -7.10 4.16
C GLU A 170 -0.38 -7.66 5.55
N GLY A 171 0.47 -6.97 6.32
CA GLY A 171 0.77 -7.33 7.70
C GLY A 171 1.50 -8.66 7.83
N LYS A 172 2.68 -8.77 7.21
CA LYS A 172 3.60 -9.87 7.51
C LYS A 172 4.06 -9.81 8.97
N TRP A 173 4.32 -8.58 9.42
CA TRP A 173 4.57 -8.23 10.82
C TRP A 173 3.53 -7.21 11.26
N ILE A 174 2.86 -7.49 12.37
CA ILE A 174 1.89 -6.57 12.97
C ILE A 174 2.31 -6.39 14.41
N ILE A 175 2.62 -5.16 14.77
CA ILE A 175 3.05 -4.79 16.11
C ILE A 175 2.01 -3.86 16.69
N CYS A 176 1.56 -4.11 17.92
CA CYS A 176 0.69 -3.21 18.65
C CYS A 176 1.46 -2.56 19.80
N VAL A 177 1.44 -1.24 19.84
CA VAL A 177 2.10 -0.44 20.88
C VAL A 177 1.13 0.56 21.51
N ASN A 178 1.44 1.01 22.71
CA ASN A 178 0.68 2.08 23.34
C ASN A 178 1.06 3.45 22.78
N GLU A 179 0.20 4.44 23.02
CA GLU A 179 0.32 5.82 22.54
C GLU A 179 1.57 6.60 23.01
N ASP A 180 2.33 6.04 23.94
CA ASP A 180 3.61 6.60 24.40
C ASP A 180 4.83 6.13 23.59
N ILE A 181 4.60 5.29 22.57
CA ILE A 181 5.63 4.83 21.64
C ILE A 181 5.36 5.47 20.27
N ASP A 182 6.35 6.18 19.77
CA ASP A 182 6.32 6.68 18.40
C ASP A 182 6.52 5.51 17.42
N PRO A 183 5.53 5.19 16.57
CA PRO A 183 5.64 4.08 15.63
C PRO A 183 6.65 4.32 14.51
N ASP A 184 7.08 5.56 14.30
CA ASP A 184 8.07 5.93 13.28
C ASP A 184 9.51 5.97 13.85
N ASP A 185 9.66 5.89 15.18
CA ASP A 185 10.94 5.67 15.85
C ASP A 185 11.20 4.17 16.02
N THR A 186 12.04 3.61 15.15
CA THR A 186 12.39 2.18 15.16
C THR A 186 13.00 1.75 16.49
N ASP A 187 13.84 2.58 17.11
CA ASP A 187 14.49 2.25 18.38
C ASP A 187 13.48 2.21 19.53
N ALA A 188 12.51 3.12 19.54
CA ALA A 188 11.42 3.11 20.51
C ALA A 188 10.54 1.86 20.35
N VAL A 189 10.23 1.45 19.12
CA VAL A 189 9.48 0.22 18.84
C VAL A 189 10.24 -1.01 19.30
N PHE A 190 11.52 -1.13 18.97
CA PHE A 190 12.36 -2.26 19.42
C PHE A 190 12.55 -2.28 20.92
N TRP A 191 12.68 -1.12 21.55
CA TRP A 191 12.69 -1.03 23.01
C TRP A 191 11.38 -1.59 23.61
N ALA A 192 10.23 -1.18 23.08
CA ALA A 192 8.93 -1.68 23.53
C ALA A 192 8.79 -3.20 23.34
N MET A 193 9.23 -3.73 22.20
CA MET A 193 9.26 -5.18 21.97
C MET A 193 10.15 -5.91 22.97
N SER A 194 11.31 -5.34 23.32
CA SER A 194 12.29 -5.98 24.20
C SER A 194 11.86 -5.96 25.68
N TYR A 195 11.23 -4.88 26.13
CA TYR A 195 10.97 -4.67 27.56
C TYR A 195 9.50 -4.82 27.96
N ARG A 196 8.55 -4.64 27.03
CA ARG A 196 7.11 -4.71 27.32
C ARG A 196 6.45 -6.00 26.80
N CYS A 197 7.00 -6.64 25.79
CA CYS A 197 6.46 -7.87 25.24
C CYS A 197 6.88 -9.09 26.04
N LYS A 198 5.92 -9.96 26.30
CA LYS A 198 6.14 -11.32 26.85
C LYS A 198 5.87 -12.33 25.73
N PRO A 199 6.87 -12.80 24.99
CA PRO A 199 6.67 -13.55 23.73
C PRO A 199 5.72 -14.74 23.86
N HIS A 200 5.78 -15.47 24.99
CA HIS A 200 4.91 -16.62 25.24
C HIS A 200 3.41 -16.27 25.41
N ASN A 201 3.08 -14.97 25.61
CA ASN A 201 1.70 -14.50 25.77
C ASN A 201 1.28 -13.49 24.70
N ASP A 202 2.25 -12.76 24.11
CA ASP A 202 2.01 -11.55 23.34
C ASP A 202 2.36 -11.71 21.87
N VAL A 203 2.81 -12.90 21.45
CA VAL A 203 3.16 -13.21 20.06
C VAL A 203 2.33 -14.39 19.55
N GLU A 204 1.83 -14.26 18.34
CA GLU A 204 1.13 -15.34 17.63
C GLU A 204 1.60 -15.40 16.18
N VAL A 205 1.76 -16.61 15.65
CA VAL A 205 2.14 -16.86 14.26
C VAL A 205 0.90 -17.32 13.48
N LEU A 206 0.42 -16.45 12.59
CA LEU A 206 -0.67 -16.76 11.68
C LEU A 206 -0.14 -17.53 10.46
N LYS A 207 -0.60 -18.77 10.30
CA LYS A 207 -0.26 -19.61 9.15
C LYS A 207 -1.14 -19.27 7.93
N HIS A 208 -0.66 -19.65 6.74
CA HIS A 208 -1.42 -19.61 5.48
C HIS A 208 -1.79 -18.20 4.98
N LYS A 209 -1.05 -17.16 5.38
CA LYS A 209 -1.16 -15.85 4.74
C LYS A 209 -0.42 -15.85 3.40
N HIS A 210 -0.92 -15.06 2.46
CA HIS A 210 -0.26 -14.86 1.16
C HIS A 210 1.06 -14.10 1.37
N GLU A 211 2.12 -14.57 0.71
CA GLU A 211 3.48 -14.02 0.86
C GLU A 211 3.60 -12.57 0.37
N GLY A 212 2.82 -12.22 -0.65
CA GLY A 212 2.92 -10.95 -1.35
C GLY A 212 4.23 -10.84 -2.15
N HIS A 213 4.58 -9.62 -2.53
CA HIS A 213 5.84 -9.35 -3.20
C HIS A 213 7.02 -9.53 -2.22
N GLY A 214 8.04 -10.25 -2.65
CA GLY A 214 9.24 -10.54 -1.89
C GLY A 214 10.40 -10.91 -2.81
N PRO A 215 11.60 -11.23 -2.28
CA PRO A 215 12.81 -11.56 -3.03
C PRO A 215 12.70 -12.93 -3.72
N ARG A 216 11.89 -13.03 -4.76
CA ARG A 216 11.66 -14.28 -5.50
C ARG A 216 12.81 -14.68 -6.42
N SER A 217 13.71 -13.76 -6.75
CA SER A 217 14.77 -13.97 -7.72
C SER A 217 15.92 -14.88 -7.23
N LEU A 218 15.96 -15.22 -5.95
CA LEU A 218 17.07 -15.94 -5.35
C LEU A 218 16.70 -17.27 -4.70
N LEU A 219 15.42 -17.63 -4.66
CA LEU A 219 14.93 -18.77 -3.89
C LEU A 219 14.06 -19.68 -4.73
N ASP A 220 14.15 -20.99 -4.46
CA ASP A 220 13.23 -21.97 -4.97
C ASP A 220 11.80 -21.55 -4.59
N PRO A 221 10.79 -21.66 -5.49
CA PRO A 221 9.40 -21.35 -5.16
C PRO A 221 8.88 -22.03 -3.89
N GLU A 222 9.44 -23.17 -3.52
CA GLU A 222 9.09 -23.88 -2.28
C GLU A 222 9.73 -23.27 -1.03
N ASP A 223 10.83 -22.50 -1.18
CA ASP A 223 11.59 -21.89 -0.09
C ASP A 223 11.22 -20.42 0.20
N LEU A 224 10.20 -19.89 -0.45
CA LEU A 224 9.78 -18.50 -0.30
C LEU A 224 9.15 -18.16 1.07
N SER A 225 9.05 -19.11 1.96
CA SER A 225 8.44 -18.92 3.30
C SER A 225 9.40 -18.47 4.41
N LEU A 226 10.37 -17.88 4.22
CA LEU A 226 11.56 -17.55 4.47
C LEU A 226 12.26 -16.67 5.35
N ILE A 227 11.81 -16.32 6.45
CA ILE A 227 12.54 -16.17 7.70
C ILE A 227 11.65 -16.73 8.79
N HIS A 228 11.94 -17.91 9.22
CA HIS A 228 11.46 -18.43 10.48
C HIS A 228 12.32 -17.79 11.57
N ILE A 229 11.79 -16.76 12.21
CA ILE A 229 12.29 -16.29 13.49
C ILE A 229 11.36 -16.83 14.55
#